data_619d177f3e092fcb59afee99df7a1393
#
_entry.id   619d177f3e092fcb59afee99df7a1393
#
_cell.length_a   1.000
_cell.length_b   1.000
_cell.length_c   1.000
_cell.angle_alpha   90.00
_cell.angle_beta   90.00
_cell.angle_gamma   90.00
#
_symmetry.space_group_name_H-M   'P 1'
#
loop_
_entity.id
_entity.type
_entity.pdbx_description
1 polymer ?
#
loop_
_entity_poly.entity_id
_entity_poly.type
_entity_poly.pdbx_seq_one_letter_code
_entity_poly.pdbx_strand_id
1 'polypeptide(L)'
;MILCSFVVLVACGESESPATSNTIDAAGLFDGPAAEVKGLRNPASFASIDDDEERSLALYQELFKVVSHPRCMNCHPRSDMPMQGDDMMPHNPPVQRAGDAGMGVVGMECTTCHGAVNVAYVGAEGSIPGHAPWHLAPVSMGWIGLSAGEICEQLKDTERNGDRTLAEIHEHNAEDGLVGWAWNPGEGRTPAPGTQEIFGELTAAWIATGAHCPAA
;
A
#
# COMPACT_ATOMS: atom_id res chain seq x y z
N MET A 1 -44.12 -41.67 -41.91
CA MET A 1 -42.72 -41.37 -41.59
C MET A 1 -42.75 -40.24 -40.54
N ILE A 2 -42.53 -40.62 -39.28
CA ILE A 2 -42.55 -39.71 -38.16
C ILE A 2 -41.06 -39.47 -37.76
N LEU A 3 -40.58 -38.23 -37.96
CA LEU A 3 -39.26 -37.83 -37.48
C LEU A 3 -39.35 -37.45 -35.99
N CYS A 4 -38.69 -38.24 -35.15
CA CYS A 4 -38.42 -37.87 -33.77
C CYS A 4 -37.18 -36.98 -33.73
N SER A 5 -37.34 -35.69 -33.36
CA SER A 5 -36.24 -34.81 -33.01
C SER A 5 -35.84 -35.04 -31.55
N PHE A 6 -34.60 -35.51 -31.32
CA PHE A 6 -33.99 -35.55 -30.01
C PHE A 6 -33.40 -34.17 -29.68
N VAL A 7 -33.92 -33.57 -28.61
CA VAL A 7 -33.32 -32.39 -28.02
C VAL A 7 -32.31 -32.85 -26.94
N VAL A 8 -31.04 -32.60 -27.21
CA VAL A 8 -29.98 -32.80 -26.22
C VAL A 8 -29.88 -31.56 -25.35
N LEU A 9 -30.32 -31.67 -24.09
CA LEU A 9 -30.06 -30.67 -23.03
C LEU A 9 -28.62 -30.84 -22.56
N VAL A 10 -27.77 -29.87 -22.95
CA VAL A 10 -26.45 -29.72 -22.34
C VAL A 10 -26.64 -28.96 -21.03
N ALA A 11 -26.47 -29.64 -19.90
CA ALA A 11 -26.39 -29.03 -18.59
C ALA A 11 -25.02 -28.32 -18.48
N CYS A 12 -25.01 -26.98 -18.47
CA CYS A 12 -23.85 -26.22 -18.02
C CYS A 12 -23.70 -26.43 -16.52
N GLY A 13 -22.72 -27.25 -16.10
CA GLY A 13 -22.28 -27.30 -14.73
C GLY A 13 -21.55 -26.01 -14.39
N GLU A 14 -22.12 -25.19 -13.52
CA GLU A 14 -21.41 -24.11 -12.86
C GLU A 14 -20.34 -24.73 -11.97
N SER A 15 -19.09 -24.56 -12.36
CA SER A 15 -17.93 -24.85 -11.54
C SER A 15 -17.80 -23.71 -10.51
N GLU A 16 -18.35 -23.91 -9.33
CA GLU A 16 -18.01 -23.08 -8.18
C GLU A 16 -16.52 -23.28 -7.88
N SER A 17 -15.73 -22.25 -8.20
CA SER A 17 -14.36 -22.13 -7.72
C SER A 17 -14.42 -21.96 -6.19
N PRO A 18 -13.67 -22.75 -5.40
CA PRO A 18 -13.65 -22.55 -3.96
C PRO A 18 -13.08 -21.14 -3.68
N ALA A 19 -13.86 -20.31 -2.98
CA ALA A 19 -13.37 -19.06 -2.43
C ALA A 19 -12.22 -19.42 -1.47
N THR A 20 -10.99 -19.15 -1.89
CA THR A 20 -9.84 -19.21 -1.00
C THR A 20 -10.02 -18.10 0.03
N SER A 21 -10.37 -18.49 1.25
CA SER A 21 -10.34 -17.61 2.40
C SER A 21 -8.87 -17.25 2.64
N ASN A 22 -8.45 -16.06 2.21
CA ASN A 22 -7.15 -15.48 2.55
C ASN A 22 -7.19 -15.04 4.02
N THR A 23 -7.13 -15.99 4.93
CA THR A 23 -6.90 -15.71 6.35
C THR A 23 -5.42 -15.48 6.54
N ILE A 24 -5.06 -14.29 7.06
CA ILE A 24 -3.69 -14.01 7.49
C ILE A 24 -3.39 -14.92 8.68
N ASP A 25 -2.37 -15.76 8.53
CA ASP A 25 -1.89 -16.61 9.63
C ASP A 25 -1.09 -15.74 10.60
N ALA A 26 -1.65 -15.51 11.78
CA ALA A 26 -0.96 -14.78 12.85
C ALA A 26 0.08 -15.63 13.59
N ALA A 27 0.16 -16.95 13.30
CA ALA A 27 1.11 -17.82 13.94
C ALA A 27 2.55 -17.37 13.62
N GLY A 28 3.32 -17.15 14.66
CA GLY A 28 4.72 -16.72 14.55
C GLY A 28 4.97 -15.21 14.47
N LEU A 29 3.97 -14.37 14.22
CA LEU A 29 4.17 -12.91 14.14
C LEU A 29 4.68 -12.31 15.47
N PHE A 30 4.36 -12.94 16.59
CA PHE A 30 4.76 -12.48 17.94
C PHE A 30 5.79 -13.39 18.62
N ASP A 31 6.24 -14.45 17.97
CA ASP A 31 7.14 -15.47 18.56
C ASP A 31 8.64 -15.12 18.42
N GLY A 32 8.97 -14.12 17.61
CA GLY A 32 10.35 -13.69 17.38
C GLY A 32 10.91 -12.78 18.48
N PRO A 33 12.23 -12.56 18.48
CA PRO A 33 12.83 -11.56 19.37
C PRO A 33 12.34 -10.16 19.01
N ALA A 34 11.98 -9.37 20.02
CA ALA A 34 11.68 -7.96 19.84
C ALA A 34 12.88 -7.23 19.22
N ALA A 35 12.68 -6.55 18.10
CA ALA A 35 13.72 -5.85 17.36
C ALA A 35 13.22 -4.53 16.81
N GLU A 36 14.13 -3.57 16.73
CA GLU A 36 13.95 -2.33 15.98
C GLU A 36 14.93 -2.29 14.82
N VAL A 37 14.43 -2.03 13.63
CA VAL A 37 15.23 -1.91 12.41
C VAL A 37 14.97 -0.55 11.78
N LYS A 38 15.98 0.30 11.69
CA LYS A 38 15.91 1.63 11.06
C LYS A 38 14.69 2.46 11.55
N GLY A 39 14.43 2.44 12.87
CA GLY A 39 13.35 3.24 13.47
C GLY A 39 11.95 2.60 13.44
N LEU A 40 11.82 1.36 12.98
CA LEU A 40 10.57 0.60 12.96
C LEU A 40 10.70 -0.68 13.80
N ARG A 41 9.79 -0.88 14.76
CA ARG A 41 9.75 -2.10 15.59
C ARG A 41 9.00 -3.20 14.85
N ASN A 42 9.45 -4.44 15.00
CA ASN A 42 8.73 -5.59 14.49
C ASN A 42 7.54 -5.98 15.41
N PRO A 43 6.60 -6.83 14.93
CA PRO A 43 5.42 -7.23 15.70
C PRO A 43 5.73 -7.87 17.05
N ALA A 44 6.83 -8.64 17.19
CA ALA A 44 7.22 -9.28 18.43
C ALA A 44 7.48 -8.28 19.57
N SER A 45 7.78 -7.01 19.24
CA SER A 45 7.93 -5.92 20.23
C SER A 45 6.63 -5.59 20.96
N PHE A 46 5.49 -6.06 20.49
CA PHE A 46 4.16 -5.81 21.03
C PHE A 46 3.54 -7.05 21.71
N ALA A 47 4.28 -8.16 21.76
CA ALA A 47 3.80 -9.44 22.31
C ALA A 47 3.40 -9.38 23.79
N SER A 48 3.95 -8.43 24.56
CA SER A 48 3.64 -8.25 25.98
C SER A 48 2.33 -7.50 26.26
N ILE A 49 1.65 -7.00 25.23
CA ILE A 49 0.34 -6.34 25.36
C ILE A 49 -0.72 -7.44 25.23
N ASP A 50 -1.37 -7.78 26.35
CA ASP A 50 -2.33 -8.90 26.39
C ASP A 50 -3.67 -8.57 25.72
N ASP A 51 -4.13 -7.33 25.80
CA ASP A 51 -5.37 -6.87 25.19
C ASP A 51 -5.19 -6.65 23.70
N ASP A 52 -6.02 -7.33 22.88
CA ASP A 52 -5.91 -7.29 21.40
C ASP A 52 -6.21 -5.90 20.83
N GLU A 53 -7.15 -5.15 21.40
CA GLU A 53 -7.46 -3.79 20.95
C GLU A 53 -6.28 -2.85 21.24
N GLU A 54 -5.75 -2.87 22.45
CA GLU A 54 -4.58 -2.07 22.83
C GLU A 54 -3.36 -2.44 21.97
N ARG A 55 -3.13 -3.73 21.75
CA ARG A 55 -2.05 -4.22 20.88
C ARG A 55 -2.23 -3.77 19.43
N SER A 56 -3.44 -3.87 18.89
CA SER A 56 -3.77 -3.42 17.54
C SER A 56 -3.52 -1.93 17.35
N LEU A 57 -3.94 -1.11 18.32
CA LEU A 57 -3.68 0.33 18.31
C LEU A 57 -2.17 0.65 18.33
N ALA A 58 -1.41 -0.07 19.17
CA ALA A 58 0.05 0.10 19.25
C ALA A 58 0.75 -0.32 17.95
N LEU A 59 0.32 -1.41 17.31
CA LEU A 59 0.81 -1.84 16.00
C LEU A 59 0.49 -0.82 14.91
N TYR A 60 -0.73 -0.26 14.91
CA TYR A 60 -1.08 0.77 13.94
C TYR A 60 -0.27 2.05 14.13
N GLN A 61 0.03 2.47 15.35
CA GLN A 61 0.91 3.61 15.60
C GLN A 61 2.31 3.38 15.03
N GLU A 62 2.79 2.16 15.02
CA GLU A 62 4.06 1.81 14.39
C GLU A 62 3.95 1.85 12.85
N LEU A 63 2.88 1.29 12.27
CA LEU A 63 2.56 1.39 10.85
C LEU A 63 2.47 2.84 10.38
N PHE A 64 1.89 3.71 11.21
CA PHE A 64 1.67 5.12 10.88
C PHE A 64 2.98 5.87 10.62
N LYS A 65 4.11 5.44 11.20
CA LYS A 65 5.43 6.01 10.89
C LYS A 65 5.79 5.85 9.40
N VAL A 66 5.33 4.77 8.78
CA VAL A 66 5.56 4.49 7.35
C VAL A 66 4.53 5.23 6.50
N VAL A 67 3.23 5.08 6.76
CA VAL A 67 2.19 5.68 5.92
C VAL A 67 2.21 7.21 5.97
N SER A 68 2.66 7.82 7.07
CA SER A 68 2.85 9.27 7.19
C SER A 68 4.18 9.77 6.63
N HIS A 69 5.06 8.87 6.20
CA HIS A 69 6.36 9.26 5.64
C HIS A 69 6.21 9.87 4.24
N PRO A 70 7.05 10.84 3.83
CA PRO A 70 6.99 11.45 2.49
C PRO A 70 6.99 10.44 1.32
N ARG A 71 7.63 9.28 1.50
CA ARG A 71 7.63 8.22 0.45
C ARG A 71 6.24 7.67 0.15
N CYS A 72 5.34 7.66 1.13
CA CYS A 72 3.94 7.26 0.95
C CYS A 72 3.07 8.47 0.61
N MET A 73 3.18 9.54 1.40
CA MET A 73 2.34 10.73 1.28
C MET A 73 2.45 11.42 -0.10
N ASN A 74 3.63 11.43 -0.72
CA ASN A 74 3.82 12.04 -2.05
C ASN A 74 2.97 11.38 -3.15
N CYS A 75 2.71 10.07 -3.02
CA CYS A 75 1.89 9.30 -3.95
C CYS A 75 0.41 9.22 -3.55
N HIS A 76 0.08 9.67 -2.32
CA HIS A 76 -1.27 9.71 -1.75
C HIS A 76 -1.79 11.14 -1.56
N PRO A 77 -1.73 12.04 -2.59
CA PRO A 77 -2.27 13.39 -2.48
C PRO A 77 -3.80 13.38 -2.54
N ARG A 78 -4.43 14.34 -1.85
CA ARG A 78 -5.89 14.59 -1.95
C ARG A 78 -6.27 15.45 -3.16
N SER A 79 -5.30 15.80 -3.98
CA SER A 79 -5.46 16.56 -5.23
C SER A 79 -4.98 15.71 -6.42
N ASP A 80 -5.17 16.22 -7.61
CA ASP A 80 -4.66 15.59 -8.83
C ASP A 80 -3.14 15.78 -9.03
N MET A 81 -2.51 16.62 -8.20
CA MET A 81 -1.07 16.89 -8.30
C MET A 81 -0.31 16.03 -7.27
N PRO A 82 0.66 15.21 -7.70
CA PRO A 82 1.57 14.52 -6.79
C PRO A 82 2.47 15.53 -6.05
N MET A 83 3.00 15.08 -4.93
CA MET A 83 4.07 15.79 -4.23
C MET A 83 5.42 15.13 -4.52
N GLN A 84 6.51 15.79 -4.17
CA GLN A 84 7.88 15.29 -4.35
C GLN A 84 8.81 15.68 -3.20
N GLY A 85 9.90 14.93 -3.08
CA GLY A 85 10.97 15.20 -2.12
C GLY A 85 10.59 14.85 -0.68
N ASP A 86 11.49 15.15 0.23
CA ASP A 86 11.29 14.89 1.68
C ASP A 86 10.40 15.97 2.31
N ASP A 87 10.36 17.15 1.73
CA ASP A 87 9.53 18.27 2.18
C ASP A 87 8.11 18.26 1.58
N MET A 88 7.75 17.21 0.82
CA MET A 88 6.44 17.07 0.17
C MET A 88 6.03 18.32 -0.64
N MET A 89 6.96 18.84 -1.42
CA MET A 89 6.71 19.99 -2.28
C MET A 89 5.86 19.58 -3.50
N PRO A 90 5.06 20.48 -4.09
CA PRO A 90 4.37 20.20 -5.35
C PRO A 90 5.34 19.68 -6.41
N HIS A 91 4.90 18.69 -7.19
CA HIS A 91 5.73 18.06 -8.22
C HIS A 91 6.19 19.10 -9.27
N ASN A 92 7.47 19.07 -9.60
CA ASN A 92 8.06 19.92 -10.62
C ASN A 92 8.83 19.06 -11.65
N PRO A 93 8.47 19.13 -12.95
CA PRO A 93 7.45 19.97 -13.56
C PRO A 93 6.03 19.65 -13.05
N PRO A 94 5.07 20.60 -13.11
CA PRO A 94 3.70 20.34 -12.68
C PRO A 94 3.05 19.29 -13.58
N VAL A 95 2.57 18.21 -12.98
CA VAL A 95 1.88 17.11 -13.63
C VAL A 95 0.58 16.83 -12.90
N GLN A 96 -0.35 16.16 -13.55
CA GLN A 96 -1.65 15.83 -12.96
C GLN A 96 -2.00 14.36 -13.19
N ARG A 97 -2.71 13.79 -12.22
CA ARG A 97 -3.39 12.51 -12.36
C ARG A 97 -4.32 12.53 -13.57
N ALA A 98 -4.40 11.46 -14.31
CA ALA A 98 -5.44 11.27 -15.34
C ALA A 98 -6.31 10.07 -14.94
N GLY A 99 -7.54 10.36 -14.57
CA GLY A 99 -8.50 9.35 -14.12
C GLY A 99 -8.02 8.54 -12.91
N ASP A 100 -8.72 7.46 -12.62
CA ASP A 100 -8.51 6.63 -11.43
C ASP A 100 -7.18 5.85 -11.48
N ALA A 101 -6.67 5.56 -12.68
CA ALA A 101 -5.39 4.85 -12.84
C ALA A 101 -4.16 5.66 -12.40
N GLY A 102 -4.28 6.98 -12.21
CA GLY A 102 -3.20 7.80 -11.69
C GLY A 102 -1.93 7.89 -12.55
N MET A 103 -2.02 7.51 -13.84
CA MET A 103 -0.86 7.35 -14.74
C MET A 103 -0.36 8.65 -15.38
N GLY A 104 -1.02 9.78 -15.13
CA GLY A 104 -0.74 11.06 -15.76
C GLY A 104 -1.61 11.35 -16.98
N VAL A 105 -1.65 12.62 -17.40
CA VAL A 105 -2.41 13.06 -18.57
C VAL A 105 -1.70 12.65 -19.86
N VAL A 106 -2.48 12.49 -20.96
CA VAL A 106 -1.94 12.14 -22.29
C VAL A 106 -0.86 13.14 -22.71
N GLY A 107 0.31 12.64 -23.07
CA GLY A 107 1.47 13.44 -23.46
C GLY A 107 2.34 13.91 -22.28
N MET A 108 1.90 13.67 -21.06
CA MET A 108 2.68 13.87 -19.81
C MET A 108 2.40 12.72 -18.83
N GLU A 109 2.39 11.50 -19.34
CA GLU A 109 2.28 10.31 -18.50
C GLU A 109 3.48 10.23 -17.56
N CYS A 110 3.26 9.70 -16.36
CA CYS A 110 4.31 9.54 -15.34
C CYS A 110 5.53 8.81 -15.89
N THR A 111 5.30 7.78 -16.73
CA THR A 111 6.32 6.95 -17.36
C THR A 111 7.15 7.67 -18.42
N THR A 112 6.78 8.90 -18.83
CA THR A 112 7.61 9.74 -19.72
C THR A 112 8.95 10.09 -19.06
N CYS A 113 8.96 10.29 -17.72
CA CYS A 113 10.15 10.61 -16.96
C CYS A 113 10.55 9.49 -15.99
N HIS A 114 9.56 8.77 -15.44
CA HIS A 114 9.79 7.70 -14.47
C HIS A 114 9.90 6.34 -15.16
N GLY A 115 11.14 5.91 -15.43
CA GLY A 115 11.43 4.60 -16.01
C GLY A 115 11.32 3.46 -14.99
N ALA A 116 11.82 2.29 -15.38
CA ALA A 116 11.76 1.08 -14.54
C ALA A 116 12.69 1.10 -13.32
N VAL A 117 13.66 2.00 -13.28
CA VAL A 117 14.67 2.11 -12.22
C VAL A 117 14.99 3.55 -11.93
N ASN A 118 15.48 3.83 -10.71
CA ASN A 118 16.02 5.15 -10.37
C ASN A 118 17.20 5.53 -11.28
N VAL A 119 17.22 6.77 -11.75
CA VAL A 119 18.30 7.29 -12.60
C VAL A 119 18.95 8.49 -11.91
N ALA A 120 20.21 8.31 -11.47
CA ALA A 120 20.98 9.39 -10.85
C ALA A 120 21.25 10.52 -11.85
N TYR A 121 21.28 11.78 -11.36
CA TYR A 121 21.66 12.92 -12.19
C TYR A 121 23.15 12.88 -12.52
N VAL A 122 23.49 13.31 -13.72
CA VAL A 122 24.90 13.45 -14.13
C VAL A 122 25.42 14.81 -13.70
N GLY A 123 26.42 14.82 -12.81
CA GLY A 123 27.07 16.06 -12.37
C GLY A 123 26.28 16.89 -11.34
N ALA A 124 25.24 16.31 -10.73
CA ALA A 124 24.46 16.91 -9.65
C ALA A 124 24.00 15.82 -8.67
N GLU A 125 23.71 16.20 -7.44
CA GLU A 125 23.09 15.30 -6.47
C GLU A 125 21.63 15.05 -6.80
N GLY A 126 21.14 13.83 -6.49
CA GLY A 126 19.76 13.43 -6.66
C GLY A 126 19.52 12.49 -7.84
N SER A 127 18.27 12.13 -8.02
CA SER A 127 17.86 11.17 -9.05
C SER A 127 16.42 11.39 -9.50
N ILE A 128 16.07 10.88 -10.68
CA ILE A 128 14.70 10.66 -11.09
C ILE A 128 14.28 9.32 -10.50
N PRO A 129 13.21 9.25 -9.69
CA PRO A 129 12.72 7.98 -9.17
C PRO A 129 12.15 7.12 -10.31
N GLY A 130 12.28 5.80 -10.17
CA GLY A 130 11.76 4.87 -11.17
C GLY A 130 11.33 3.55 -10.58
N HIS A 131 10.20 3.09 -11.07
CA HIS A 131 9.58 1.77 -10.91
C HIS A 131 8.54 1.59 -12.03
N ALA A 132 8.36 0.39 -12.54
CA ALA A 132 7.37 0.15 -13.59
C ALA A 132 6.21 -0.74 -13.08
N PRO A 133 4.95 -0.26 -13.15
CA PRO A 133 4.54 1.08 -13.58
C PRO A 133 4.72 2.14 -12.48
N TRP A 134 4.94 3.41 -12.86
CA TRP A 134 4.93 4.55 -11.94
C TRP A 134 3.59 5.26 -12.01
N HIS A 135 2.86 5.34 -10.89
CA HIS A 135 1.53 5.94 -10.84
C HIS A 135 1.19 6.44 -9.43
N LEU A 136 0.13 7.23 -9.32
CA LEU A 136 -0.44 7.65 -8.05
C LEU A 136 -1.44 6.62 -7.52
N ALA A 137 -1.63 6.63 -6.22
CA ALA A 137 -2.77 5.98 -5.59
C ALA A 137 -4.09 6.62 -6.09
N PRO A 138 -5.23 5.91 -6.07
CA PRO A 138 -6.54 6.51 -6.36
C PRO A 138 -6.80 7.76 -5.51
N VAL A 139 -7.53 8.73 -6.04
CA VAL A 139 -7.82 9.99 -5.30
C VAL A 139 -8.57 9.73 -4.00
N SER A 140 -9.39 8.68 -3.95
CA SER A 140 -10.08 8.21 -2.75
C SER A 140 -9.11 7.79 -1.63
N MET A 141 -7.87 7.43 -1.98
CA MET A 141 -6.77 7.08 -1.08
C MET A 141 -5.85 8.29 -0.77
N GLY A 142 -6.35 9.51 -0.87
CA GLY A 142 -5.58 10.70 -0.51
C GLY A 142 -5.44 10.84 1.01
N TRP A 143 -4.20 11.01 1.51
CA TRP A 143 -3.86 11.00 2.95
C TRP A 143 -3.40 12.35 3.50
N ILE A 144 -2.89 13.24 2.65
CA ILE A 144 -2.31 14.50 3.09
C ILE A 144 -3.35 15.31 3.90
N GLY A 145 -3.00 15.63 5.15
CA GLY A 145 -3.83 16.38 6.07
C GLY A 145 -4.89 15.55 6.83
N LEU A 146 -4.88 14.23 6.66
CA LEU A 146 -5.67 13.32 7.50
C LEU A 146 -4.91 12.95 8.78
N SER A 147 -5.65 12.71 9.86
CA SER A 147 -5.14 12.15 11.11
C SER A 147 -4.78 10.66 10.95
N ALA A 148 -4.08 10.11 11.93
CA ALA A 148 -3.78 8.69 11.98
C ALA A 148 -5.05 7.83 11.97
N GLY A 149 -6.09 8.25 12.72
CA GLY A 149 -7.37 7.55 12.76
C GLY A 149 -8.10 7.60 11.43
N GLU A 150 -8.15 8.77 10.79
CA GLU A 150 -8.80 8.92 9.48
C GLU A 150 -8.15 8.06 8.40
N ILE A 151 -6.81 7.97 8.37
CA ILE A 151 -6.09 7.09 7.42
C ILE A 151 -6.37 5.62 7.75
N CYS A 152 -6.36 5.25 9.04
CA CYS A 152 -6.66 3.89 9.49
C CYS A 152 -8.06 3.45 9.03
N GLU A 153 -9.08 4.26 9.27
CA GLU A 153 -10.44 3.95 8.83
C GLU A 153 -10.56 3.91 7.29
N GLN A 154 -9.79 4.74 6.58
CA GLN A 154 -9.76 4.70 5.13
C GLN A 154 -9.14 3.39 4.60
N LEU A 155 -8.11 2.85 5.23
CA LEU A 155 -7.52 1.56 4.85
C LEU A 155 -8.51 0.39 4.96
N LYS A 156 -9.50 0.49 5.86
CA LYS A 156 -10.54 -0.52 6.09
C LYS A 156 -11.77 -0.35 5.20
N ASP A 157 -11.93 0.81 4.60
CA ASP A 157 -13.10 1.18 3.81
C ASP A 157 -12.87 0.88 2.33
N THR A 158 -13.48 -0.20 1.84
CA THR A 158 -13.33 -0.65 0.44
C THR A 158 -13.78 0.41 -0.58
N GLU A 159 -14.73 1.27 -0.25
CA GLU A 159 -15.15 2.36 -1.13
C GLU A 159 -14.07 3.45 -1.28
N ARG A 160 -13.12 3.53 -0.34
CA ARG A 160 -12.08 4.57 -0.31
C ARG A 160 -10.66 4.05 -0.42
N ASN A 161 -10.43 2.73 -0.34
CA ASN A 161 -9.09 2.14 -0.36
C ASN A 161 -8.70 1.51 -1.70
N GLY A 162 -9.45 1.77 -2.77
CA GLY A 162 -9.23 1.18 -4.09
C GLY A 162 -9.82 -0.23 -4.22
N ASP A 163 -10.95 -0.47 -3.54
CA ASP A 163 -11.72 -1.73 -3.57
C ASP A 163 -10.90 -2.94 -3.05
N ARG A 164 -10.10 -2.71 -1.99
CA ARG A 164 -9.25 -3.75 -1.40
C ARG A 164 -9.80 -4.25 -0.08
N THR A 165 -9.77 -5.57 0.09
CA THR A 165 -9.90 -6.23 1.40
C THR A 165 -8.67 -5.98 2.25
N LEU A 166 -8.75 -6.21 3.56
CA LEU A 166 -7.56 -6.10 4.44
C LEU A 166 -6.44 -7.07 4.05
N ALA A 167 -6.78 -8.26 3.51
CA ALA A 167 -5.77 -9.19 3.01
C ALA A 167 -5.02 -8.62 1.80
N GLU A 168 -5.72 -7.96 0.86
CA GLU A 168 -5.10 -7.29 -0.28
C GLU A 168 -4.33 -6.02 0.12
N ILE A 169 -4.75 -5.32 1.18
CA ILE A 169 -3.94 -4.24 1.79
C ILE A 169 -2.64 -4.80 2.36
N HIS A 170 -2.70 -5.94 3.05
CA HIS A 170 -1.48 -6.62 3.53
C HIS A 170 -0.56 -7.01 2.37
N GLU A 171 -1.07 -7.69 1.34
CA GLU A 171 -0.29 -8.08 0.15
C GLU A 171 0.34 -6.85 -0.52
N HIS A 172 -0.44 -5.77 -0.71
CA HIS A 172 0.07 -4.51 -1.25
C HIS A 172 1.20 -3.92 -0.40
N ASN A 173 1.07 -3.90 0.92
CA ASN A 173 2.10 -3.37 1.81
C ASN A 173 3.36 -4.25 1.83
N ALA A 174 3.19 -5.57 1.83
CA ALA A 174 4.28 -6.54 1.98
C ALA A 174 5.05 -6.79 0.67
N GLU A 175 4.37 -6.79 -0.49
CA GLU A 175 4.91 -7.39 -1.70
C GLU A 175 4.91 -6.45 -2.92
N ASP A 176 4.08 -5.39 -2.93
CA ASP A 176 4.03 -4.49 -4.09
C ASP A 176 5.36 -3.77 -4.29
N GLY A 177 5.91 -3.88 -5.51
CA GLY A 177 7.22 -3.33 -5.82
C GLY A 177 7.25 -1.80 -5.82
N LEU A 178 6.13 -1.11 -6.14
CA LEU A 178 6.05 0.34 -6.07
C LEU A 178 6.03 0.81 -4.60
N VAL A 179 5.40 0.06 -3.70
CA VAL A 179 5.51 0.27 -2.26
C VAL A 179 6.94 0.03 -1.80
N GLY A 180 7.56 -1.06 -2.27
CA GLY A 180 8.96 -1.42 -1.97
C GLY A 180 9.98 -0.36 -2.39
N TRP A 181 9.67 0.43 -3.40
CA TRP A 181 10.49 1.58 -3.79
C TRP A 181 10.71 2.56 -2.63
N ALA A 182 9.78 2.67 -1.69
CA ALA A 182 9.90 3.57 -0.54
C ALA A 182 11.17 3.33 0.30
N TRP A 183 11.72 2.12 0.31
CA TRP A 183 12.97 1.75 1.00
C TRP A 183 14.21 1.83 0.12
N ASN A 184 14.03 2.04 -1.19
CA ASN A 184 15.11 2.28 -2.14
C ASN A 184 14.79 3.46 -3.08
N PRO A 185 14.55 4.67 -2.55
CA PRO A 185 13.98 5.80 -3.30
C PRO A 185 14.97 6.48 -4.25
N GLY A 186 16.22 6.00 -4.31
CA GLY A 186 17.29 6.64 -5.06
C GLY A 186 17.95 7.81 -4.32
N GLU A 187 19.01 8.31 -4.90
CA GLU A 187 19.81 9.40 -4.34
C GLU A 187 18.98 10.69 -4.12
N GLY A 188 19.27 11.40 -3.03
CA GLY A 188 18.62 12.65 -2.66
C GLY A 188 17.27 12.49 -1.95
N ARG A 189 16.92 11.26 -1.48
CA ARG A 189 15.68 10.99 -0.76
C ARG A 189 15.93 10.10 0.45
N THR A 190 15.32 10.46 1.58
CA THR A 190 15.34 9.64 2.78
C THR A 190 14.43 8.41 2.57
N PRO A 191 14.93 7.17 2.75
CA PRO A 191 14.10 5.98 2.76
C PRO A 191 13.04 6.00 3.86
N ALA A 192 11.94 5.28 3.67
CA ALA A 192 10.96 5.02 4.72
C ALA A 192 11.61 4.26 5.90
N PRO A 193 11.09 4.39 7.12
CA PRO A 193 11.63 3.65 8.27
C PRO A 193 11.44 2.15 8.12
N GLY A 194 12.36 1.37 8.69
CA GLY A 194 12.32 -0.09 8.67
C GLY A 194 12.67 -0.72 7.34
N THR A 195 11.91 -1.74 7.00
CA THR A 195 11.95 -2.46 5.72
C THR A 195 10.53 -2.76 5.27
N GLN A 196 10.33 -3.05 3.98
CA GLN A 196 9.03 -3.48 3.47
C GLN A 196 8.54 -4.77 4.17
N GLU A 197 9.43 -5.71 4.44
CA GLU A 197 9.13 -6.93 5.16
C GLU A 197 8.50 -6.66 6.53
N ILE A 198 9.16 -5.83 7.38
CA ILE A 198 8.62 -5.46 8.70
C ILE A 198 7.31 -4.69 8.56
N PHE A 199 7.16 -3.83 7.56
CA PHE A 199 5.91 -3.11 7.30
C PHE A 199 4.77 -4.08 6.95
N GLY A 200 5.05 -5.10 6.14
CA GLY A 200 4.12 -6.20 5.86
C GLY A 200 3.74 -7.00 7.11
N GLU A 201 4.74 -7.42 7.91
CA GLU A 201 4.52 -8.14 9.17
C GLU A 201 3.67 -7.33 10.17
N LEU A 202 3.95 -6.03 10.32
CA LEU A 202 3.14 -5.13 11.15
C LEU A 202 1.71 -5.02 10.65
N THR A 203 1.51 -4.96 9.32
CA THR A 203 0.18 -4.93 8.71
C THR A 203 -0.58 -6.21 9.02
N ALA A 204 0.07 -7.38 8.85
CA ALA A 204 -0.52 -8.67 9.19
C ALA A 204 -0.90 -8.76 10.67
N ALA A 205 -0.01 -8.34 11.56
CA ALA A 205 -0.25 -8.37 13.01
C ALA A 205 -1.38 -7.43 13.43
N TRP A 206 -1.44 -6.21 12.86
CA TRP A 206 -2.53 -5.27 13.08
C TRP A 206 -3.88 -5.85 12.66
N ILE A 207 -3.95 -6.51 11.49
CA ILE A 207 -5.16 -7.17 11.01
C ILE A 207 -5.54 -8.34 11.92
N ALA A 208 -4.57 -9.16 12.31
CA ALA A 208 -4.79 -10.33 13.18
C ALA A 208 -5.30 -9.96 14.59
N THR A 209 -5.00 -8.75 15.06
CA THR A 209 -5.49 -8.22 16.35
C THR A 209 -6.77 -7.36 16.22
N GLY A 210 -7.46 -7.44 15.07
CA GLY A 210 -8.77 -6.82 14.87
C GLY A 210 -8.77 -5.50 14.09
N ALA A 211 -7.62 -5.05 13.59
CA ALA A 211 -7.49 -3.82 12.78
C ALA A 211 -8.14 -2.59 13.44
N HIS A 212 -7.92 -2.40 14.75
CA HIS A 212 -8.45 -1.27 15.50
C HIS A 212 -7.74 0.04 15.13
N CYS A 213 -8.51 1.13 15.09
CA CYS A 213 -8.05 2.45 14.70
C CYS A 213 -8.04 3.41 15.88
N PRO A 214 -7.01 4.30 15.99
CA PRO A 214 -7.09 5.39 16.95
C PRO A 214 -8.23 6.35 16.61
N ALA A 215 -8.64 7.17 17.57
CA ALA A 215 -9.63 8.21 17.33
C ALA A 215 -9.18 9.15 16.19
N ALA A 216 -10.15 9.60 15.36
CA ALA A 216 -9.92 10.49 14.24
C ALA A 216 -9.59 11.92 14.69
#